data_031ab39434a1c79be8730ddea0e2eb85
#
_entry.id   031ab39434a1c79be8730ddea0e2eb85
#
_cell.length_a   1.000
_cell.length_b   1.000
_cell.length_c   1.000
_cell.angle_alpha   90.00
_cell.angle_beta   90.00
_cell.angle_gamma   90.00
#
_symmetry.space_group_name_H-M   'P 1'
#
loop_
_entity.id
_entity.type
_entity.pdbx_description
1 polymer ?
#
loop_
_entity_poly.entity_id
_entity_poly.type
_entity_poly.pdbx_seq_one_letter_code
_entity_poly.pdbx_strand_id
1 'polypeptide(L)'
;MAENAAEVMAFEIDDRLVPILEDTLRDHDNVNVINEDVLKADLQTRVNEFKNPELPIKVVANLPYYITTPILMHLIESKIPFAEFVVMMQKEVADRISAEPNSKAYGSLSIAVQYYMTAKVAFIVPRTVFVPA
;
A
#
# COMPACT_ATOMS: atom_id res chain seq x y z
N MET A 1 1.59 -5.13 12.98
CA MET A 1 0.57 -5.47 11.95
C MET A 1 0.10 -6.91 12.10
N ALA A 2 1.00 -7.89 12.12
CA ALA A 2 0.63 -9.29 12.24
C ALA A 2 -0.19 -9.62 13.49
N GLU A 3 0.04 -8.93 14.59
CA GLU A 3 -0.66 -9.15 15.85
C GLU A 3 -2.11 -8.67 15.82
N ASN A 4 -2.44 -7.75 14.90
CA ASN A 4 -3.76 -7.12 14.82
C ASN A 4 -4.56 -7.51 13.59
N ALA A 5 -4.01 -8.40 12.76
CA ALA A 5 -4.66 -8.87 11.54
C ALA A 5 -4.83 -10.37 11.59
N ALA A 6 -5.93 -10.86 11.00
CA ALA A 6 -6.16 -12.28 10.89
C ALA A 6 -5.12 -12.92 9.95
N GLU A 7 -4.80 -12.21 8.87
CA GLU A 7 -3.88 -12.70 7.85
C GLU A 7 -3.20 -11.52 7.17
N VAL A 8 -1.91 -11.67 6.83
CA VAL A 8 -1.12 -10.64 6.16
C VAL A 8 -0.41 -11.24 4.95
N MET A 9 -0.55 -10.59 3.79
CA MET A 9 0.26 -10.89 2.62
C MET A 9 1.25 -9.74 2.42
N ALA A 10 2.53 -10.05 2.44
CA ALA A 10 3.59 -9.06 2.28
C ALA A 10 4.31 -9.30 0.96
N PHE A 11 4.25 -8.31 0.06
CA PHE A 11 4.93 -8.37 -1.23
C PHE A 11 6.32 -7.77 -1.11
N GLU A 12 7.33 -8.53 -1.52
CA GLU A 12 8.72 -8.08 -1.54
C GLU A 12 9.38 -8.51 -2.83
N ILE A 13 9.88 -7.54 -3.59
CA ILE A 13 10.53 -7.81 -4.88
C ILE A 13 12.02 -8.16 -4.73
N ASP A 14 12.67 -7.73 -3.65
CA ASP A 14 14.09 -7.96 -3.45
C ASP A 14 14.33 -9.35 -2.88
N ASP A 15 14.90 -10.24 -3.71
CA ASP A 15 15.21 -11.61 -3.34
C ASP A 15 16.07 -11.72 -2.09
N ARG A 16 16.93 -10.72 -1.85
CA ARG A 16 17.85 -10.73 -0.71
C ARG A 16 17.15 -10.49 0.61
N LEU A 17 16.00 -9.82 0.58
CA LEU A 17 15.22 -9.50 1.77
C LEU A 17 14.24 -10.60 2.16
N VAL A 18 13.86 -11.47 1.23
CA VAL A 18 12.87 -12.51 1.51
C VAL A 18 13.32 -13.46 2.63
N PRO A 19 14.55 -14.02 2.61
CA PRO A 19 14.98 -14.88 3.73
C PRO A 19 15.05 -14.15 5.07
N ILE A 20 15.41 -12.86 5.05
CA ILE A 20 15.48 -12.03 6.26
C ILE A 20 14.07 -11.84 6.83
N LEU A 21 13.09 -11.55 5.97
CA LEU A 21 11.70 -11.38 6.40
C LEU A 21 11.12 -12.68 6.91
N GLU A 22 11.40 -13.80 6.27
CA GLU A 22 10.94 -15.11 6.72
C GLU A 22 11.47 -15.43 8.12
N ASP A 23 12.74 -15.12 8.38
CA ASP A 23 13.34 -15.32 9.70
C ASP A 23 12.74 -14.38 10.74
N THR A 24 12.61 -13.10 10.40
CA THR A 24 12.05 -12.08 11.29
C THR A 24 10.61 -12.36 11.66
N LEU A 25 9.82 -12.88 10.71
CA LEU A 25 8.39 -13.10 10.87
C LEU A 25 8.03 -14.54 11.17
N ARG A 26 9.00 -15.41 11.44
CA ARG A 26 8.76 -16.84 11.65
C ARG A 26 7.83 -17.17 12.82
N ASP A 27 7.74 -16.26 13.80
CA ASP A 27 6.86 -16.44 14.96
C ASP A 27 5.43 -16.00 14.67
N HIS A 28 5.16 -15.53 13.46
CA HIS A 28 3.84 -15.09 13.01
C HIS A 28 3.39 -15.98 11.87
N ASP A 29 2.64 -17.01 12.17
CA ASP A 29 2.15 -17.97 11.15
C ASP A 29 1.05 -17.41 10.26
N ASN A 30 0.53 -16.21 10.59
CA ASN A 30 -0.47 -15.52 9.78
C ASN A 30 0.13 -14.60 8.71
N VAL A 31 1.45 -14.56 8.56
CA VAL A 31 2.12 -13.73 7.55
C VAL A 31 2.66 -14.61 6.44
N ASN A 32 2.31 -14.27 5.21
CA ASN A 32 2.84 -14.89 4.01
C ASN A 32 3.64 -13.87 3.21
N VAL A 33 4.94 -14.10 3.08
CA VAL A 33 5.83 -13.23 2.28
C VAL A 33 5.82 -13.73 0.84
N ILE A 34 5.46 -12.84 -0.08
CA ILE A 34 5.35 -13.15 -1.50
C ILE A 34 6.45 -12.42 -2.25
N ASN A 35 7.36 -13.18 -2.86
CA ASN A 35 8.47 -12.61 -3.64
C ASN A 35 8.00 -12.32 -5.06
N GLU A 36 7.21 -11.26 -5.20
CA GLU A 36 6.69 -10.81 -6.49
C GLU A 36 6.66 -9.28 -6.53
N ASP A 37 6.73 -8.75 -7.75
CA ASP A 37 6.44 -7.34 -8.00
C ASP A 37 4.93 -7.14 -7.96
N VAL A 38 4.45 -6.33 -7.05
CA VAL A 38 3.01 -6.07 -6.89
C VAL A 38 2.37 -5.54 -8.18
N LEU A 39 3.15 -4.83 -9.02
CA LEU A 39 2.65 -4.32 -10.31
C LEU A 39 2.40 -5.44 -11.33
N LYS A 40 3.06 -6.57 -11.16
CA LYS A 40 2.97 -7.71 -12.08
C LYS A 40 2.17 -8.88 -11.51
N ALA A 41 1.87 -8.84 -10.23
CA ALA A 41 1.17 -9.92 -9.56
C ALA A 41 -0.29 -9.98 -9.99
N ASP A 42 -0.83 -11.20 -10.05
CA ASP A 42 -2.27 -11.40 -10.21
C ASP A 42 -2.93 -11.20 -8.84
N LEU A 43 -3.33 -9.98 -8.56
CA LEU A 43 -3.87 -9.60 -7.26
C LEU A 43 -5.16 -10.35 -6.92
N GLN A 44 -6.01 -10.60 -7.91
CA GLN A 44 -7.26 -11.32 -7.66
C GLN A 44 -6.97 -12.75 -7.19
N THR A 45 -6.01 -13.43 -7.80
CA THR A 45 -5.61 -14.77 -7.39
C THR A 45 -5.04 -14.74 -5.97
N ARG A 46 -4.19 -13.75 -5.65
CA ARG A 46 -3.60 -13.61 -4.32
C ARG A 46 -4.65 -13.34 -3.25
N VAL A 47 -5.60 -12.45 -3.54
CA VAL A 47 -6.69 -12.16 -2.61
C VAL A 47 -7.55 -13.38 -2.35
N ASN A 48 -7.77 -14.21 -3.37
CA ASN A 48 -8.55 -15.43 -3.22
C ASN A 48 -7.85 -16.50 -2.35
N GLU A 49 -6.56 -16.35 -2.10
CA GLU A 49 -5.81 -17.24 -1.21
C GLU A 49 -6.04 -16.94 0.28
N PHE A 50 -6.66 -15.81 0.62
CA PHE A 50 -7.00 -15.51 2.01
C PHE A 50 -8.00 -16.53 2.56
N LYS A 51 -7.72 -16.96 3.80
CA LYS A 51 -8.54 -17.99 4.47
C LYS A 51 -9.87 -17.45 4.99
N ASN A 52 -9.93 -16.13 5.21
CA ASN A 52 -11.12 -15.47 5.76
C ASN A 52 -11.64 -14.42 4.78
N PRO A 53 -12.29 -14.84 3.69
CA PRO A 53 -12.72 -13.90 2.64
C PRO A 53 -13.79 -12.91 3.08
N GLU A 54 -14.46 -13.16 4.19
CA GLU A 54 -15.48 -12.27 4.73
C GLU A 54 -14.90 -11.05 5.46
N LEU A 55 -13.61 -11.08 5.81
CA LEU A 55 -12.97 -9.98 6.50
C LEU A 55 -12.55 -8.87 5.51
N PRO A 56 -12.60 -7.60 5.94
CA PRO A 56 -12.18 -6.50 5.08
C PRO A 56 -10.69 -6.57 4.76
N ILE A 57 -10.33 -6.19 3.54
CA ILE A 57 -8.95 -6.16 3.08
C ILE A 57 -8.45 -4.73 3.15
N LYS A 58 -7.32 -4.53 3.82
CA LYS A 58 -6.68 -3.23 3.91
C LYS A 58 -5.29 -3.28 3.30
N VAL A 59 -4.88 -2.17 2.70
CA VAL A 59 -3.55 -2.02 2.14
C VAL A 59 -2.75 -1.08 3.03
N VAL A 60 -1.58 -1.55 3.48
CA VAL A 60 -0.64 -0.74 4.26
C VAL A 60 0.69 -0.79 3.54
N ALA A 61 1.21 0.36 3.16
CA ALA A 61 2.44 0.40 2.37
C ALA A 61 3.28 1.64 2.64
N ASN A 62 4.60 1.43 2.60
CA ASN A 62 5.58 2.50 2.53
C ASN A 62 6.18 2.42 1.12
N LEU A 63 5.64 3.21 0.19
CA LEU A 63 5.97 3.08 -1.22
C LEU A 63 7.20 3.90 -1.60
N PRO A 64 8.15 3.33 -2.39
CA PRO A 64 9.20 4.12 -3.00
C PRO A 64 8.57 5.22 -3.85
N TYR A 65 9.09 6.46 -3.71
CA TYR A 65 8.43 7.62 -4.30
C TYR A 65 8.32 7.57 -5.83
N TYR A 66 9.28 6.93 -6.50
CA TYR A 66 9.31 6.87 -7.97
C TYR A 66 8.28 5.91 -8.56
N ILE A 67 7.69 5.03 -7.74
CA ILE A 67 6.67 4.06 -8.19
C ILE A 67 5.36 4.17 -7.42
N THR A 68 5.19 5.21 -6.59
CA THR A 68 3.99 5.39 -5.78
C THR A 68 2.72 5.44 -6.61
N THR A 69 2.69 6.31 -7.62
CA THR A 69 1.49 6.48 -8.46
C THR A 69 1.14 5.21 -9.24
N PRO A 70 2.08 4.56 -9.94
CA PRO A 70 1.76 3.30 -10.61
C PRO A 70 1.21 2.21 -9.68
N ILE A 71 1.82 2.02 -8.51
CA ILE A 71 1.36 1.00 -7.56
C ILE A 71 -0.04 1.34 -7.05
N LEU A 72 -0.26 2.58 -6.64
CA LEU A 72 -1.56 3.01 -6.11
C LEU A 72 -2.66 2.82 -7.15
N MET A 73 -2.43 3.26 -8.38
CA MET A 73 -3.41 3.12 -9.45
C MET A 73 -3.65 1.67 -9.82
N HIS A 74 -2.61 0.84 -9.83
CA HIS A 74 -2.75 -0.59 -10.08
C HIS A 74 -3.69 -1.25 -9.06
N LEU A 75 -3.51 -0.93 -7.79
CA LEU A 75 -4.35 -1.45 -6.71
C LEU A 75 -5.79 -0.96 -6.82
N ILE A 76 -5.97 0.33 -7.09
CA ILE A 76 -7.31 0.93 -7.22
C ILE A 76 -8.04 0.34 -8.43
N GLU A 77 -7.37 0.22 -9.56
CA GLU A 77 -7.97 -0.27 -10.80
C GLU A 77 -8.18 -1.79 -10.84
N SER A 78 -7.62 -2.51 -9.88
CA SER A 78 -7.79 -3.97 -9.79
C SER A 78 -9.23 -4.39 -9.54
N LYS A 79 -10.08 -3.46 -9.11
CA LYS A 79 -11.49 -3.70 -8.77
C LYS A 79 -11.68 -4.61 -7.56
N ILE A 80 -10.63 -4.87 -6.82
CA ILE A 80 -10.72 -5.59 -5.54
C ILE A 80 -11.32 -4.62 -4.52
N PRO A 81 -12.32 -5.05 -3.73
CA PRO A 81 -13.01 -4.16 -2.78
C PRO A 81 -12.18 -3.92 -1.52
N PHE A 82 -11.07 -3.22 -1.65
CA PHE A 82 -10.26 -2.83 -0.50
C PHE A 82 -11.04 -1.87 0.39
N ALA A 83 -11.05 -2.15 1.70
CA ALA A 83 -11.76 -1.32 2.66
C ALA A 83 -11.03 -0.02 2.95
N GLU A 84 -9.71 -0.04 2.96
CA GLU A 84 -8.91 1.10 3.35
C GLU A 84 -7.49 0.99 2.83
N PHE A 85 -6.89 2.14 2.50
CA PHE A 85 -5.49 2.25 2.15
C PHE A 85 -4.80 3.17 3.16
N VAL A 86 -3.73 2.69 3.78
CA VAL A 86 -2.86 3.51 4.62
C VAL A 86 -1.48 3.47 3.98
N VAL A 87 -1.07 4.60 3.39
CA VAL A 87 0.13 4.66 2.57
C VAL A 87 1.01 5.80 3.02
N MET A 88 2.30 5.55 3.19
CA MET A 88 3.28 6.60 3.40
C MET A 88 3.92 6.95 2.06
N MET A 89 3.98 8.23 1.75
CA MET A 89 4.51 8.74 0.49
C MET A 89 5.08 10.14 0.69
N GLN A 90 5.72 10.68 -0.34
CA GLN A 90 6.18 12.05 -0.27
C GLN A 90 4.99 13.01 -0.09
N LYS A 91 5.21 14.05 0.71
CA LYS A 91 4.17 15.04 1.00
C LYS A 91 3.57 15.65 -0.26
N GLU A 92 4.39 15.94 -1.26
CA GLU A 92 3.93 16.53 -2.51
C GLU A 92 2.90 15.62 -3.22
N VAL A 93 3.15 14.32 -3.26
CA VAL A 93 2.25 13.35 -3.87
C VAL A 93 0.96 13.22 -3.05
N ALA A 94 1.08 13.16 -1.74
CA ALA A 94 -0.08 13.10 -0.85
C ALA A 94 -0.96 14.33 -0.98
N ASP A 95 -0.35 15.51 -1.10
CA ASP A 95 -1.09 16.75 -1.28
C ASP A 95 -1.86 16.77 -2.60
N ARG A 96 -1.30 16.22 -3.66
CA ARG A 96 -2.00 16.08 -4.94
C ARG A 96 -3.18 15.13 -4.84
N ILE A 97 -2.99 13.99 -4.20
CA ILE A 97 -4.04 12.97 -4.06
C ILE A 97 -5.22 13.50 -3.27
N SER A 98 -4.96 14.25 -2.21
CA SER A 98 -5.99 14.78 -1.31
C SER A 98 -6.46 16.19 -1.65
N ALA A 99 -5.97 16.79 -2.74
CA ALA A 99 -6.27 18.17 -3.09
C ALA A 99 -7.76 18.40 -3.34
N GLU A 100 -8.22 19.59 -2.95
CA GLU A 100 -9.59 20.01 -3.22
C GLU A 100 -9.71 20.65 -4.60
N PRO A 101 -10.89 20.56 -5.24
CA PRO A 101 -11.13 21.23 -6.52
C PRO A 101 -10.77 22.72 -6.44
N ASN A 102 -10.23 23.26 -7.53
CA ASN A 102 -9.80 24.66 -7.64
C ASN A 102 -8.54 25.03 -6.86
N SER A 103 -7.88 24.09 -6.22
CA SER A 103 -6.56 24.33 -5.64
C SER A 103 -5.47 24.09 -6.68
N LYS A 104 -4.26 24.63 -6.43
CA LYS A 104 -3.13 24.47 -7.34
C LYS A 104 -2.68 23.00 -7.45
N ALA A 105 -2.82 22.24 -6.39
CA ALA A 105 -2.40 20.86 -6.36
C ALA A 105 -3.39 19.91 -7.05
N TYR A 106 -4.62 20.37 -7.31
CA TYR A 106 -5.66 19.54 -7.90
C TYR A 106 -5.38 19.30 -9.39
N GLY A 107 -5.34 18.07 -9.80
CA GLY A 107 -5.04 17.69 -11.16
C GLY A 107 -5.51 16.27 -11.47
N SER A 108 -4.96 15.69 -12.54
CA SER A 108 -5.38 14.36 -12.99
C SER A 108 -5.24 13.27 -11.93
N LEU A 109 -4.18 13.33 -11.12
CA LEU A 109 -3.98 12.36 -10.04
C LEU A 109 -5.05 12.49 -8.97
N SER A 110 -5.40 13.72 -8.58
CA SER A 110 -6.48 13.99 -7.62
C SER A 110 -7.81 13.39 -8.11
N ILE A 111 -8.13 13.66 -9.36
CA ILE A 111 -9.38 13.18 -9.98
C ILE A 111 -9.40 11.65 -10.01
N ALA A 112 -8.31 11.03 -10.46
CA ALA A 112 -8.24 9.58 -10.59
C ALA A 112 -8.44 8.87 -9.25
N VAL A 113 -7.77 9.33 -8.20
CA VAL A 113 -7.88 8.70 -6.88
C VAL A 113 -9.24 8.98 -6.25
N GLN A 114 -9.68 10.25 -6.28
CA GLN A 114 -10.92 10.65 -5.62
C GLN A 114 -12.18 10.15 -6.32
N TYR A 115 -12.06 9.73 -7.56
CA TYR A 115 -13.16 9.05 -8.25
C TYR A 115 -13.54 7.74 -7.56
N TYR A 116 -12.55 7.03 -7.02
CA TYR A 116 -12.76 5.73 -6.40
C TYR A 116 -12.84 5.77 -4.88
N MET A 117 -12.26 6.78 -4.25
CA MET A 117 -12.16 6.82 -2.80
C MET A 117 -11.97 8.23 -2.27
N THR A 118 -12.19 8.40 -0.96
CA THR A 118 -11.89 9.63 -0.25
C THR A 118 -10.44 9.58 0.26
N ALA A 119 -9.67 10.62 0.02
CA ALA A 119 -8.28 10.69 0.44
C ALA A 119 -8.04 11.87 1.38
N LYS A 120 -7.24 11.64 2.42
CA LYS A 120 -6.82 12.69 3.34
C LYS A 120 -5.43 12.41 3.88
N VAL A 121 -4.72 13.47 4.23
CA VAL A 121 -3.43 13.37 4.92
C VAL A 121 -3.70 13.14 6.41
N ALA A 122 -3.28 11.99 6.93
CA ALA A 122 -3.48 11.66 8.34
C ALA A 122 -2.48 12.42 9.22
N PHE A 123 -1.21 12.42 8.84
CA PHE A 123 -0.17 13.18 9.54
C PHE A 123 1.07 13.29 8.66
N ILE A 124 1.97 14.23 9.03
CA ILE A 124 3.21 14.46 8.30
C ILE A 124 4.36 13.94 9.14
N VAL A 125 5.25 13.13 8.50
CA VAL A 125 6.45 12.61 9.15
C VAL A 125 7.62 13.52 8.76
N PRO A 126 8.28 14.18 9.72
CA PRO A 126 9.43 15.03 9.41
C PRO A 126 10.60 14.26 8.83
N ARG A 127 11.37 14.89 7.94
CA ARG A 127 12.56 14.27 7.34
C ARG A 127 13.58 13.82 8.39
N THR A 128 13.60 14.49 9.52
CA THR A 128 14.57 14.23 10.59
C THR A 128 14.39 12.88 11.28
N VAL A 129 13.26 12.22 11.08
CA VAL A 129 13.04 10.88 11.67
C VAL A 129 13.56 9.75 10.77
N PHE A 130 14.00 10.06 9.55
CA PHE A 130 14.56 9.06 8.63
C PHE A 130 16.09 9.04 8.72
N VAL A 131 16.67 7.85 8.66
CA VAL A 131 18.11 7.67 8.73
C VAL A 131 18.55 6.79 7.54
N PRO A 132 19.46 7.30 6.68
CA PRO A 132 19.93 8.71 6.59
C PRO A 132 18.80 9.66 6.17
N ALA A 133 18.97 10.89 6.56
CA ALA A 133 17.98 11.92 6.24
C ALA A 133 17.92 12.22 4.75
#